data_ea941f9c663772f199e07335dbc51804
#
_entry.id   ea941f9c663772f199e07335dbc51804
#
_cell.length_a   1.000
_cell.length_b   1.000
_cell.length_c   1.000
_cell.angle_alpha   90.00
_cell.angle_beta   90.00
_cell.angle_gamma   90.00
#
_symmetry.space_group_name_H-M   'P 1'
#
loop_
_entity.id
_entity.type
_entity.pdbx_description
1 polymer ?
#
loop_
_entity_poly.entity_id
_entity_poly.type
_entity_poly.pdbx_seq_one_letter_code
_entity_poly.pdbx_strand_id
1 'polypeptide(L)'
;MDDSTRHRVVPAGRRFGKTKMDRGELVEFAFENPGTLSWYVAPNYPDAKELGFNPLVQELPDELLDGEPKESPPFEIYLTNSSRIQFRGAGAQGRGRGPDLVVIDEAGEIEGQYWRNVIRPSLLPTSPNDDGGRALVTGTPNGRDWFYELYLRGEDSSDDEVVSYQCPTHTNPHVPQDEIEAERATMPERVFRQEFLAEFVDDEGTVFGDVQTRNCRPYAVESVTGASPYTTGVDIARQSDYLVACTLDADGMLVGFLRDRGFSWAAARRSLERYLSEFPGTCFMDATRDNPVIEDLDRAVSDVHIEPVSFGGGTKADLIEGLAARLETQDVVIPEKGRGETDALVSELEAFTYETTGHGNIRYTAPENYHDDCVDALALAAKRAQAPRATW
;
A
#
# COMPACT_ATOMS: atom_id res chain seq x y z
N MET A 1 24.94 2.03 14.25
CA MET A 1 25.31 1.70 12.86
C MET A 1 26.80 1.95 12.69
N ASP A 2 27.50 1.19 11.86
CA ASP A 2 28.93 1.45 11.64
C ASP A 2 29.06 2.73 10.77
N ASP A 3 29.68 3.77 11.36
CA ASP A 3 29.78 5.11 10.73
C ASP A 3 30.84 5.17 9.62
N SER A 4 31.62 4.11 9.44
CA SER A 4 32.73 4.09 8.46
C SER A 4 32.25 3.87 7.02
N THR A 5 31.07 3.26 6.81
CA THR A 5 30.59 2.89 5.49
C THR A 5 29.99 4.07 4.74
N ARG A 6 30.36 4.20 3.47
CA ARG A 6 29.97 5.34 2.64
C ARG A 6 28.47 5.43 2.38
N HIS A 7 27.81 4.29 2.14
CA HIS A 7 26.38 4.23 1.86
C HIS A 7 25.69 3.24 2.80
N ARG A 8 24.66 3.71 3.47
CA ARG A 8 23.83 2.89 4.38
C ARG A 8 22.43 2.77 3.82
N VAL A 9 21.91 1.55 3.77
CA VAL A 9 20.60 1.21 3.21
C VAL A 9 19.74 0.61 4.30
N VAL A 10 18.60 1.24 4.59
CA VAL A 10 17.75 0.89 5.73
C VAL A 10 16.31 0.70 5.30
N PRO A 11 15.96 -0.48 4.72
CA PRO A 11 14.56 -0.85 4.60
C PRO A 11 13.96 -0.98 6.00
N ALA A 12 12.89 -0.27 6.28
CA ALA A 12 12.29 -0.24 7.60
C ALA A 12 10.77 -0.20 7.54
N GLY A 13 10.13 -0.92 8.46
CA GLY A 13 8.69 -1.01 8.55
C GLY A 13 8.03 0.30 8.98
N ARG A 14 6.72 0.37 8.83
CA ARG A 14 5.92 1.51 9.30
C ARG A 14 6.13 1.73 10.80
N ARG A 15 6.14 2.99 11.22
CA ARG A 15 6.35 3.39 12.63
C ARG A 15 7.67 2.95 13.25
N PHE A 16 8.63 2.45 12.47
CA PHE A 16 9.98 2.20 12.97
C PHE A 16 10.68 3.48 13.44
N GLY A 17 10.40 4.62 12.81
CA GLY A 17 11.00 5.91 13.13
C GLY A 17 12.00 6.40 12.09
N LYS A 18 11.91 5.92 10.83
CA LYS A 18 12.77 6.31 9.68
C LYS A 18 13.01 7.81 9.62
N THR A 19 11.98 8.59 9.40
CA THR A 19 12.07 10.03 9.19
C THR A 19 12.69 10.79 10.40
N LYS A 20 12.49 10.28 11.63
CA LYS A 20 13.16 10.85 12.81
C LYS A 20 14.66 10.54 12.81
N MET A 21 15.02 9.31 12.45
CA MET A 21 16.42 8.89 12.28
C MET A 21 17.11 9.73 11.19
N ASP A 22 16.44 9.93 10.06
CA ASP A 22 16.93 10.70 8.92
C ASP A 22 17.23 12.16 9.30
N ARG A 23 16.32 12.81 10.04
CA ARG A 23 16.57 14.16 10.56
C ARG A 23 17.71 14.19 11.58
N GLY A 24 17.79 13.17 12.45
CA GLY A 24 18.90 13.03 13.40
C GLY A 24 20.24 12.94 12.70
N GLU A 25 20.35 12.09 11.67
CA GLU A 25 21.56 11.94 10.87
C GLU A 25 22.02 13.24 10.20
N LEU A 26 21.08 14.01 9.62
CA LEU A 26 21.40 15.31 9.02
C LEU A 26 22.00 16.30 10.02
N VAL A 27 21.44 16.34 11.22
CA VAL A 27 21.91 17.26 12.29
C VAL A 27 23.25 16.80 12.81
N GLU A 28 23.39 15.53 13.19
CA GLU A 28 24.61 14.94 13.71
C GLU A 28 25.77 15.15 12.73
N PHE A 29 25.57 14.76 11.46
CA PHE A 29 26.58 14.92 10.42
C PHE A 29 27.01 16.39 10.22
N ALA A 30 26.03 17.32 10.19
CA ALA A 30 26.33 18.74 10.01
C ALA A 30 27.14 19.33 11.17
N PHE A 31 26.92 18.87 12.41
CA PHE A 31 27.67 19.37 13.57
C PHE A 31 29.04 18.72 13.72
N GLU A 32 29.19 17.46 13.37
CA GLU A 32 30.47 16.75 13.35
C GLU A 32 31.39 17.25 12.22
N ASN A 33 30.78 17.72 11.10
CA ASN A 33 31.50 18.15 9.90
C ASN A 33 31.12 19.60 9.52
N PRO A 34 31.69 20.63 10.18
CA PRO A 34 31.38 22.03 9.89
C PRO A 34 31.62 22.44 8.43
N GLY A 35 30.75 23.29 7.89
CA GLY A 35 30.85 23.81 6.53
C GLY A 35 30.37 22.83 5.43
N THR A 36 29.68 21.75 5.80
CA THR A 36 29.14 20.76 4.88
C THR A 36 27.79 21.15 4.28
N LEU A 37 27.49 20.55 3.13
CA LEU A 37 26.19 20.58 2.47
C LEU A 37 25.52 19.20 2.58
N SER A 38 24.37 19.14 3.23
CA SER A 38 23.55 17.94 3.29
C SER A 38 22.27 18.10 2.49
N TRP A 39 21.81 17.03 1.84
CA TRP A 39 20.51 16.98 1.18
C TRP A 39 19.59 15.99 1.88
N TYR A 40 18.36 16.43 2.19
CA TYR A 40 17.22 15.57 2.47
C TYR A 40 16.38 15.46 1.21
N VAL A 41 16.14 14.26 0.74
CA VAL A 41 15.39 13.98 -0.49
C VAL A 41 14.16 13.13 -0.14
N ALA A 42 12.98 13.64 -0.48
CA ALA A 42 11.71 12.93 -0.39
C ALA A 42 11.11 12.72 -1.79
N PRO A 43 10.05 11.92 -1.98
CA PRO A 43 9.43 11.68 -3.28
C PRO A 43 9.03 12.96 -4.02
N ASN A 44 8.59 13.97 -3.29
CA ASN A 44 8.22 15.28 -3.84
C ASN A 44 8.55 16.43 -2.88
N TYR A 45 8.39 17.68 -3.33
CA TYR A 45 8.66 18.87 -2.50
C TYR A 45 7.69 19.06 -1.32
N PRO A 46 6.37 18.79 -1.42
CA PRO A 46 5.48 18.79 -0.27
C PRO A 46 5.94 17.86 0.84
N ASP A 47 6.29 16.63 0.53
CA ASP A 47 6.78 15.66 1.51
C ASP A 47 8.11 16.10 2.12
N ALA A 48 9.03 16.61 1.30
CA ALA A 48 10.29 17.17 1.81
C ALA A 48 10.06 18.33 2.80
N LYS A 49 9.03 19.14 2.58
CA LYS A 49 8.66 20.23 3.50
C LYS A 49 8.01 19.70 4.77
N GLU A 50 7.00 18.81 4.64
CA GLU A 50 6.19 18.37 5.76
C GLU A 50 6.93 17.37 6.67
N LEU A 51 7.67 16.44 6.09
CA LEU A 51 8.35 15.38 6.83
C LEU A 51 9.76 15.78 7.30
N GLY A 52 10.47 16.55 6.48
CA GLY A 52 11.84 16.94 6.74
C GLY A 52 11.99 18.36 7.30
N PHE A 53 11.66 19.38 6.48
CA PHE A 53 11.97 20.78 6.76
C PHE A 53 11.22 21.34 7.97
N ASN A 54 9.89 21.31 7.96
CA ASN A 54 9.08 21.91 9.03
C ASN A 54 9.39 21.32 10.41
N PRO A 55 9.45 19.97 10.59
CA PRO A 55 9.80 19.41 11.88
C PRO A 55 11.22 19.76 12.30
N LEU A 56 12.18 19.77 11.38
CA LEU A 56 13.57 20.09 11.75
C LEU A 56 13.75 21.56 12.18
N VAL A 57 13.05 22.50 11.53
CA VAL A 57 13.03 23.91 11.96
C VAL A 57 12.45 24.05 13.39
N GLN A 58 11.43 23.24 13.74
CA GLN A 58 10.83 23.28 15.08
C GLN A 58 11.68 22.57 16.14
N GLU A 59 12.45 21.56 15.76
CA GLU A 59 13.28 20.77 16.67
C GLU A 59 14.64 21.44 16.97
N LEU A 60 15.15 22.28 16.04
CA LEU A 60 16.43 22.95 16.21
C LEU A 60 16.31 24.22 17.12
N PRO A 61 17.17 24.38 18.14
CA PRO A 61 17.26 25.62 18.88
C PRO A 61 17.67 26.81 17.99
N ASP A 62 17.06 27.96 18.21
CA ASP A 62 17.33 29.19 17.45
C ASP A 62 18.83 29.61 17.44
N GLU A 63 19.54 29.29 18.52
CA GLU A 63 20.97 29.56 18.66
C GLU A 63 21.87 28.79 17.69
N LEU A 64 21.32 27.71 17.10
CA LEU A 64 22.03 26.90 16.10
C LEU A 64 21.76 27.34 14.66
N LEU A 65 20.80 28.25 14.45
CA LEU A 65 20.44 28.76 13.14
C LEU A 65 21.26 30.01 12.77
N ASP A 66 21.76 30.06 11.54
CA ASP A 66 22.39 31.23 10.95
C ASP A 66 21.37 31.98 10.05
N GLY A 67 20.50 32.73 10.71
CA GLY A 67 19.41 33.47 10.07
C GLY A 67 18.12 32.67 9.86
N GLU A 68 17.19 33.28 9.12
CA GLU A 68 15.88 32.67 8.86
C GLU A 68 15.98 31.53 7.84
N PRO A 69 15.33 30.40 8.10
CA PRO A 69 15.25 29.32 7.13
C PRO A 69 14.59 29.76 5.81
N LYS A 70 15.07 29.25 4.69
CA LYS A 70 14.51 29.56 3.38
C LYS A 70 13.27 28.72 3.08
N GLU A 71 12.12 29.34 3.01
CA GLU A 71 10.82 28.71 2.80
C GLU A 71 10.37 28.54 1.33
N SER A 72 11.30 28.57 0.38
CA SER A 72 11.01 28.29 -1.05
C SER A 72 11.93 27.20 -1.58
N PRO A 73 11.44 26.32 -2.50
CA PRO A 73 12.25 25.22 -3.04
C PRO A 73 13.55 25.67 -3.72
N PRO A 74 14.65 24.95 -3.50
CA PRO A 74 14.79 24.00 -2.42
C PRO A 74 14.70 24.73 -1.07
N PHE A 75 14.00 24.13 -0.08
CA PHE A 75 13.98 24.68 1.29
C PHE A 75 15.36 24.50 1.90
N GLU A 76 15.80 25.44 2.72
CA GLU A 76 17.17 25.40 3.26
C GLU A 76 17.22 25.87 4.73
N ILE A 77 18.04 25.18 5.51
CA ILE A 77 18.41 25.58 6.87
C ILE A 77 19.91 25.88 6.86
N TYR A 78 20.28 27.04 7.37
CA TYR A 78 21.65 27.46 7.54
C TYR A 78 22.03 27.33 9.00
N LEU A 79 23.19 26.72 9.29
CA LEU A 79 23.67 26.49 10.65
C LEU A 79 24.86 27.39 10.99
N THR A 80 24.98 27.78 12.26
CA THR A 80 26.01 28.67 12.75
C THR A 80 27.45 28.18 12.55
N ASN A 81 27.64 26.89 12.32
CA ASN A 81 28.91 26.27 11.96
C ASN A 81 29.21 26.31 10.45
N SER A 82 28.47 27.11 9.67
CA SER A 82 28.57 27.24 8.21
C SER A 82 28.07 26.02 7.41
N SER A 83 27.47 25.04 8.05
CA SER A 83 26.82 23.92 7.36
C SER A 83 25.44 24.32 6.85
N ARG A 84 24.97 23.61 5.83
CA ARG A 84 23.67 23.87 5.21
C ARG A 84 22.95 22.57 4.90
N ILE A 85 21.66 22.52 5.24
CA ILE A 85 20.76 21.39 4.92
C ILE A 85 19.75 21.88 3.89
N GLN A 86 19.65 21.18 2.75
CA GLN A 86 18.68 21.42 1.69
C GLN A 86 17.66 20.32 1.62
N PHE A 87 16.37 20.68 1.51
CA PHE A 87 15.24 19.76 1.39
C PHE A 87 14.72 19.79 -0.04
N ARG A 88 14.65 18.64 -0.67
CA ARG A 88 14.44 18.48 -2.12
C ARG A 88 13.40 17.40 -2.41
N GLY A 89 12.56 17.62 -3.43
CA GLY A 89 11.76 16.56 -4.03
C GLY A 89 12.57 15.77 -5.05
N ALA A 90 12.31 14.49 -5.21
CA ALA A 90 12.86 13.68 -6.28
C ALA A 90 12.53 14.29 -7.66
N GLY A 91 13.47 14.18 -8.60
CA GLY A 91 13.38 14.90 -9.89
C GLY A 91 14.04 16.28 -9.89
N ALA A 92 14.39 16.86 -8.74
CA ALA A 92 15.16 18.11 -8.69
C ALA A 92 16.57 17.91 -9.25
N GLN A 93 16.97 18.78 -10.19
CA GLN A 93 18.30 18.68 -10.79
C GLN A 93 19.41 19.03 -9.79
N GLY A 94 20.39 18.16 -9.67
CA GLY A 94 21.60 18.39 -8.87
C GLY A 94 22.65 19.20 -9.63
N ARG A 95 22.44 20.51 -9.81
CA ARG A 95 23.45 21.38 -10.43
C ARG A 95 24.21 22.17 -9.34
N GLY A 96 25.53 22.19 -9.44
CA GLY A 96 26.39 22.93 -8.52
C GLY A 96 27.33 22.06 -7.70
N ARG A 97 27.74 22.50 -6.49
CA ARG A 97 28.52 21.68 -5.56
C ARG A 97 27.72 20.47 -5.12
N GLY A 98 28.31 19.28 -5.23
CA GLY A 98 27.73 18.03 -4.70
C GLY A 98 27.58 18.10 -3.17
N PRO A 99 26.62 17.36 -2.61
CA PRO A 99 26.45 17.24 -1.17
C PRO A 99 27.52 16.35 -0.54
N ASP A 100 27.84 16.65 0.71
CA ASP A 100 28.73 15.82 1.53
C ASP A 100 27.94 14.64 2.17
N LEU A 101 26.62 14.84 2.39
CA LEU A 101 25.66 13.80 2.81
C LEU A 101 24.35 13.93 2.03
N VAL A 102 23.80 12.78 1.58
CA VAL A 102 22.41 12.67 1.11
C VAL A 102 21.65 11.73 2.00
N VAL A 103 20.50 12.17 2.50
CA VAL A 103 19.50 11.33 3.14
C VAL A 103 18.32 11.22 2.21
N ILE A 104 17.95 9.99 1.82
CA ILE A 104 16.80 9.71 0.97
C ILE A 104 15.73 9.05 1.86
N ASP A 105 14.60 9.73 2.05
CA ASP A 105 13.44 9.19 2.77
C ASP A 105 12.41 8.67 1.75
N GLU A 106 11.74 7.57 2.10
CA GLU A 106 10.78 6.82 1.28
C GLU A 106 11.36 6.42 -0.10
N ALA A 107 12.54 5.80 -0.08
CA ALA A 107 13.27 5.39 -1.27
C ALA A 107 12.48 4.47 -2.22
N GLY A 108 11.59 3.63 -1.68
CA GLY A 108 10.70 2.76 -2.47
C GLY A 108 9.68 3.53 -3.33
N GLU A 109 9.47 4.83 -3.09
CA GLU A 109 8.59 5.70 -3.89
C GLU A 109 9.36 6.55 -4.91
N ILE A 110 10.70 6.44 -4.95
CA ILE A 110 11.57 7.25 -5.80
C ILE A 110 12.06 6.42 -7.00
N GLU A 111 11.91 6.97 -8.21
CA GLU A 111 12.41 6.31 -9.41
C GLU A 111 13.92 6.07 -9.38
N GLY A 112 14.37 4.86 -9.69
CA GLY A 112 15.78 4.49 -9.70
C GLY A 112 16.67 5.32 -10.65
N GLN A 113 16.08 5.95 -11.67
CA GLN A 113 16.80 6.89 -12.52
C GLN A 113 17.29 8.11 -11.75
N TYR A 114 16.57 8.57 -10.72
CA TYR A 114 17.00 9.69 -9.90
C TYR A 114 18.27 9.35 -9.09
N TRP A 115 18.29 8.16 -8.48
CA TRP A 115 19.50 7.65 -7.83
C TRP A 115 20.68 7.56 -8.80
N ARG A 116 20.48 6.90 -9.93
CA ARG A 116 21.57 6.62 -10.90
C ARG A 116 22.09 7.88 -11.60
N ASN A 117 21.22 8.82 -11.95
CA ASN A 117 21.56 9.95 -12.81
C ASN A 117 21.81 11.27 -12.05
N VAL A 118 21.32 11.39 -10.82
CA VAL A 118 21.43 12.63 -10.04
C VAL A 118 22.20 12.41 -8.75
N ILE A 119 21.72 11.52 -7.87
CA ILE A 119 22.29 11.40 -6.52
C ILE A 119 23.70 10.80 -6.57
N ARG A 120 23.83 9.58 -7.11
CA ARG A 120 25.11 8.89 -7.15
C ARG A 120 26.23 9.70 -7.83
N PRO A 121 26.01 10.34 -8.99
CA PRO A 121 27.04 11.23 -9.57
C PRO A 121 27.38 12.45 -8.71
N SER A 122 26.41 12.99 -7.97
CA SER A 122 26.64 14.15 -7.07
C SER A 122 27.51 13.81 -5.87
N LEU A 123 27.61 12.54 -5.50
CA LEU A 123 28.42 12.03 -4.38
C LEU A 123 29.84 11.62 -4.80
N LEU A 124 30.19 11.72 -6.08
CA LEU A 124 31.52 11.32 -6.54
C LEU A 124 32.60 12.28 -5.97
N PRO A 125 33.78 11.73 -5.63
CA PRO A 125 34.92 12.54 -5.22
C PRO A 125 35.26 13.61 -6.26
N THR A 126 35.60 14.80 -5.78
CA THR A 126 35.99 15.94 -6.64
C THR A 126 37.49 16.09 -6.74
N SER A 127 38.27 15.35 -5.94
CA SER A 127 39.72 15.31 -5.96
C SER A 127 40.26 13.95 -5.48
N PRO A 128 41.52 13.59 -5.75
CA PRO A 128 42.11 12.31 -5.36
C PRO A 128 42.20 12.05 -3.84
N ASN A 129 42.07 13.09 -3.03
CA ASN A 129 42.08 12.99 -1.57
C ASN A 129 40.70 13.24 -0.93
N ASP A 130 39.64 13.17 -1.73
CA ASP A 130 38.26 13.36 -1.34
C ASP A 130 37.59 11.98 -1.36
N ASP A 131 37.07 11.52 -0.23
CA ASP A 131 36.38 10.24 -0.11
C ASP A 131 35.00 10.27 -0.79
N GLY A 132 34.57 11.45 -1.26
CA GLY A 132 33.24 11.68 -1.81
C GLY A 132 32.15 11.78 -0.76
N GLY A 133 30.93 12.11 -1.20
CA GLY A 133 29.78 12.23 -0.32
C GLY A 133 29.24 10.86 0.11
N ARG A 134 28.50 10.87 1.23
CA ARG A 134 27.84 9.71 1.84
C ARG A 134 26.34 9.69 1.53
N ALA A 135 25.71 8.51 1.63
CA ALA A 135 24.26 8.41 1.55
C ALA A 135 23.68 7.53 2.68
N LEU A 136 22.56 8.00 3.25
CA LEU A 136 21.63 7.20 4.01
C LEU A 136 20.35 7.05 3.17
N VAL A 137 19.96 5.81 2.86
CA VAL A 137 18.80 5.50 2.03
C VAL A 137 17.81 4.73 2.86
N THR A 138 16.66 5.35 3.19
CA THR A 138 15.63 4.77 4.02
C THR A 138 14.32 4.68 3.26
N GLY A 139 13.48 3.74 3.61
CA GLY A 139 12.15 3.59 3.01
C GLY A 139 11.47 2.32 3.44
N THR A 140 10.17 2.24 3.18
CA THR A 140 9.46 0.97 3.19
C THR A 140 9.76 0.25 1.88
N PRO A 141 10.09 -1.05 1.88
CA PRO A 141 10.27 -1.82 0.66
C PRO A 141 9.06 -1.71 -0.26
N ASN A 142 9.28 -1.58 -1.56
CA ASN A 142 8.20 -1.51 -2.54
C ASN A 142 8.66 -2.23 -3.82
N GLY A 143 8.41 -3.53 -3.89
CA GLY A 143 8.89 -4.39 -4.97
C GLY A 143 10.41 -4.61 -4.95
N ARG A 144 10.92 -5.15 -6.06
CA ARG A 144 12.35 -5.46 -6.25
C ARG A 144 13.00 -4.47 -7.22
N ASP A 145 12.96 -3.19 -6.87
CA ASP A 145 13.50 -2.08 -7.66
C ASP A 145 14.98 -1.75 -7.34
N TRP A 146 15.41 -0.54 -7.65
CA TRP A 146 16.76 -0.04 -7.38
C TRP A 146 17.11 -0.02 -5.88
N PHE A 147 16.11 0.17 -4.99
CA PHE A 147 16.30 0.17 -3.55
C PHE A 147 16.63 -1.26 -3.07
N TYR A 148 15.95 -2.26 -3.65
CA TYR A 148 16.28 -3.67 -3.43
C TYR A 148 17.68 -4.03 -3.96
N GLU A 149 18.02 -3.57 -5.18
CA GLU A 149 19.37 -3.80 -5.75
C GLU A 149 20.46 -3.23 -4.83
N LEU A 150 20.23 -2.02 -4.29
CA LEU A 150 21.15 -1.39 -3.36
C LEU A 150 21.20 -2.11 -2.00
N TYR A 151 20.06 -2.60 -1.52
CA TYR A 151 19.97 -3.41 -0.32
C TYR A 151 20.79 -4.70 -0.45
N LEU A 152 20.67 -5.42 -1.55
CA LEU A 152 21.42 -6.64 -1.80
C LEU A 152 22.94 -6.40 -1.84
N ARG A 153 23.38 -5.25 -2.36
CA ARG A 153 24.78 -4.88 -2.31
C ARG A 153 25.30 -4.74 -0.88
N GLY A 154 24.51 -4.16 -0.01
CA GLY A 154 24.89 -3.99 1.39
C GLY A 154 24.81 -5.26 2.24
N GLU A 155 24.12 -6.30 1.75
CA GLU A 155 24.16 -7.66 2.34
C GLU A 155 25.40 -8.45 1.88
N ASP A 156 26.03 -8.05 0.79
CA ASP A 156 27.27 -8.67 0.31
C ASP A 156 28.46 -8.15 1.13
N SER A 157 28.98 -8.99 1.99
CA SER A 157 30.14 -8.66 2.86
C SER A 157 31.43 -8.30 2.10
N SER A 158 31.47 -8.47 0.78
CA SER A 158 32.58 -8.07 -0.08
C SER A 158 32.43 -6.64 -0.65
N ASP A 159 31.28 -5.98 -0.48
CA ASP A 159 31.07 -4.58 -0.87
C ASP A 159 31.47 -3.65 0.30
N ASP A 160 32.62 -3.03 0.20
CA ASP A 160 33.13 -2.11 1.23
C ASP A 160 32.46 -0.72 1.21
N GLU A 161 31.67 -0.42 0.17
CA GLU A 161 31.01 0.89 0.03
C GLU A 161 29.59 0.93 0.60
N VAL A 162 28.89 -0.20 0.66
CA VAL A 162 27.48 -0.27 1.04
C VAL A 162 27.27 -1.22 2.22
N VAL A 163 26.40 -0.84 3.15
CA VAL A 163 25.94 -1.72 4.23
C VAL A 163 24.42 -1.60 4.37
N SER A 164 23.76 -2.71 4.63
CA SER A 164 22.31 -2.77 4.76
C SER A 164 21.85 -3.19 6.14
N TYR A 165 20.74 -2.61 6.60
CA TYR A 165 20.12 -2.89 7.90
C TYR A 165 18.62 -3.03 7.74
N GLN A 166 18.08 -4.22 7.73
CA GLN A 166 16.63 -4.43 7.75
C GLN A 166 16.07 -4.13 9.14
N CYS A 167 15.06 -3.26 9.20
CA CYS A 167 14.51 -2.74 10.44
C CYS A 167 12.99 -3.00 10.54
N PRO A 168 12.54 -4.19 10.95
CA PRO A 168 11.13 -4.49 11.17
C PRO A 168 10.51 -3.63 12.28
N THR A 169 9.21 -3.31 12.16
CA THR A 169 8.47 -2.50 13.13
C THR A 169 8.57 -3.01 14.56
N HIS A 170 8.52 -4.34 14.74
CA HIS A 170 8.58 -4.97 16.07
C HIS A 170 9.91 -4.78 16.81
N THR A 171 10.94 -4.31 16.12
CA THR A 171 12.23 -3.96 16.74
C THR A 171 12.22 -2.57 17.36
N ASN A 172 11.18 -1.74 17.09
CA ASN A 172 11.00 -0.46 17.76
C ASN A 172 10.34 -0.69 19.13
N PRO A 173 11.03 -0.42 20.26
CA PRO A 173 10.48 -0.64 21.60
C PRO A 173 9.33 0.29 21.98
N HIS A 174 9.06 1.32 21.18
CA HIS A 174 7.97 2.28 21.40
C HIS A 174 6.65 1.87 20.74
N VAL A 175 6.64 0.83 19.91
CA VAL A 175 5.44 0.30 19.27
C VAL A 175 4.95 -0.93 20.06
N PRO A 176 3.72 -0.90 20.64
CA PRO A 176 3.18 -2.03 21.36
C PRO A 176 3.02 -3.26 20.45
N GLN A 177 3.40 -4.42 20.94
CA GLN A 177 3.37 -5.66 20.15
C GLN A 177 1.95 -6.11 19.80
N ASP A 178 1.00 -5.87 20.69
CA ASP A 178 -0.41 -6.17 20.49
C ASP A 178 -1.04 -5.33 19.36
N GLU A 179 -0.61 -4.08 19.18
CA GLU A 179 -1.02 -3.26 18.03
C GLU A 179 -0.48 -3.82 16.71
N ILE A 180 0.77 -4.31 16.69
CA ILE A 180 1.34 -4.93 15.49
C ILE A 180 0.59 -6.21 15.11
N GLU A 181 0.23 -7.05 16.09
CA GLU A 181 -0.55 -8.26 15.85
C GLU A 181 -2.00 -7.95 15.44
N ALA A 182 -2.59 -6.86 15.94
CA ALA A 182 -3.89 -6.40 15.49
C ALA A 182 -3.88 -5.96 14.02
N GLU A 183 -2.84 -5.23 13.59
CA GLU A 183 -2.66 -4.87 12.18
C GLU A 183 -2.45 -6.11 11.31
N ARG A 184 -1.65 -7.08 11.76
CA ARG A 184 -1.44 -8.34 11.04
C ARG A 184 -2.74 -9.10 10.76
N ALA A 185 -3.69 -9.06 11.70
CA ALA A 185 -4.98 -9.73 11.55
C ALA A 185 -5.92 -9.05 10.54
N THR A 186 -5.61 -7.82 10.09
CA THR A 186 -6.46 -7.03 9.20
C THR A 186 -5.97 -6.92 7.77
N MET A 187 -4.74 -7.37 7.49
CA MET A 187 -4.12 -7.26 6.17
C MET A 187 -3.55 -8.58 5.68
N PRO A 188 -3.37 -8.78 4.36
CA PRO A 188 -2.70 -9.95 3.80
C PRO A 188 -1.27 -10.09 4.32
N GLU A 189 -0.82 -11.32 4.53
CA GLU A 189 0.54 -11.62 5.01
C GLU A 189 1.62 -10.96 4.13
N ARG A 190 1.41 -10.90 2.80
CA ARG A 190 2.32 -10.21 1.88
C ARG A 190 2.47 -8.72 2.22
N VAL A 191 1.36 -8.03 2.46
CA VAL A 191 1.34 -6.61 2.82
C VAL A 191 1.98 -6.42 4.20
N PHE A 192 1.68 -7.30 5.15
CA PHE A 192 2.29 -7.25 6.48
C PHE A 192 3.82 -7.43 6.42
N ARG A 193 4.30 -8.36 5.62
CA ARG A 193 5.74 -8.57 5.42
C ARG A 193 6.43 -7.33 4.85
N GLN A 194 5.83 -6.69 3.87
CA GLN A 194 6.35 -5.48 3.27
C GLN A 194 6.30 -4.29 4.25
N GLU A 195 5.13 -4.01 4.80
CA GLU A 195 4.86 -2.78 5.56
C GLU A 195 5.40 -2.82 7.00
N PHE A 196 5.41 -4.00 7.64
CA PHE A 196 5.81 -4.14 9.04
C PHE A 196 7.12 -4.91 9.25
N LEU A 197 7.41 -5.91 8.41
CA LEU A 197 8.66 -6.67 8.52
C LEU A 197 9.79 -6.08 7.67
N ALA A 198 9.52 -5.04 6.88
CA ALA A 198 10.48 -4.42 5.97
C ALA A 198 11.11 -5.42 4.99
N GLU A 199 10.32 -6.38 4.50
CA GLU A 199 10.76 -7.37 3.54
C GLU A 199 10.46 -6.92 2.11
N PHE A 200 11.41 -7.17 1.20
CA PHE A 200 11.17 -6.99 -0.23
C PHE A 200 10.39 -8.20 -0.74
N VAL A 201 9.15 -7.98 -1.15
CA VAL A 201 8.29 -9.02 -1.73
C VAL A 201 8.33 -8.97 -3.25
N ASP A 202 7.87 -10.04 -3.91
CA ASP A 202 7.90 -10.11 -5.38
C ASP A 202 6.96 -9.05 -6.01
N ASP A 203 7.36 -8.53 -7.17
CA ASP A 203 6.63 -7.48 -7.91
C ASP A 203 5.35 -7.99 -8.57
N GLU A 204 5.26 -9.29 -8.79
CA GLU A 204 4.15 -9.95 -9.46
C GLU A 204 3.77 -11.24 -8.72
N GLY A 205 2.49 -11.56 -8.72
CA GLY A 205 2.02 -12.82 -8.15
C GLY A 205 0.50 -12.94 -8.10
N THR A 206 0.03 -14.10 -7.65
CA THR A 206 -1.39 -14.32 -7.39
C THR A 206 -1.78 -13.65 -6.07
N VAL A 207 -2.94 -12.99 -6.08
CA VAL A 207 -3.47 -12.30 -4.88
C VAL A 207 -3.99 -13.32 -3.87
N PHE A 208 -4.78 -14.29 -4.34
CA PHE A 208 -5.50 -15.24 -3.52
C PHE A 208 -4.86 -16.63 -3.66
N GLY A 209 -3.71 -16.83 -3.05
CA GLY A 209 -3.00 -18.10 -3.14
C GLY A 209 -3.82 -19.29 -2.59
N ASP A 210 -3.90 -20.38 -3.35
CA ASP A 210 -4.39 -21.70 -2.91
C ASP A 210 -5.85 -21.74 -2.37
N VAL A 211 -6.71 -20.87 -2.93
CA VAL A 211 -8.13 -20.72 -2.54
C VAL A 211 -8.87 -22.07 -2.57
N GLN A 212 -8.62 -22.89 -3.59
CA GLN A 212 -9.26 -24.20 -3.75
C GLN A 212 -9.05 -25.09 -2.52
N THR A 213 -7.85 -25.15 -2.00
CA THR A 213 -7.51 -26.01 -0.86
C THR A 213 -7.95 -25.40 0.48
N ARG A 214 -7.80 -24.09 0.62
CA ARG A 214 -8.04 -23.41 1.90
C ARG A 214 -9.50 -23.08 2.15
N ASN A 215 -10.19 -22.54 1.15
CA ASN A 215 -11.49 -21.89 1.32
C ASN A 215 -12.65 -22.64 0.69
N CYS A 216 -12.37 -23.56 -0.27
CA CYS A 216 -13.44 -24.30 -0.92
C CYS A 216 -13.92 -25.48 -0.09
N ARG A 217 -15.23 -25.70 -0.08
CA ARG A 217 -15.89 -26.79 0.63
C ARG A 217 -16.95 -27.46 -0.27
N PRO A 218 -17.26 -28.77 -0.04
CA PRO A 218 -18.16 -29.55 -0.90
C PRO A 218 -19.64 -29.25 -0.61
N TYR A 219 -20.13 -28.07 -0.97
CA TYR A 219 -21.56 -27.71 -0.90
C TYR A 219 -22.00 -26.99 -2.17
N ALA A 220 -23.32 -26.91 -2.39
CA ALA A 220 -23.92 -26.06 -3.41
C ALA A 220 -24.63 -24.89 -2.73
N VAL A 221 -24.52 -23.69 -3.28
CA VAL A 221 -25.08 -22.46 -2.69
C VAL A 221 -26.59 -22.59 -2.42
N GLU A 222 -27.31 -23.20 -3.35
CA GLU A 222 -28.78 -23.39 -3.26
C GLU A 222 -29.20 -24.39 -2.15
N SER A 223 -28.25 -25.16 -1.64
CA SER A 223 -28.51 -26.20 -0.61
C SER A 223 -28.26 -25.69 0.82
N VAL A 224 -27.80 -24.45 0.98
CA VAL A 224 -27.37 -23.90 2.28
C VAL A 224 -28.34 -22.82 2.73
N THR A 225 -28.80 -22.89 3.98
CA THR A 225 -29.50 -21.77 4.63
C THR A 225 -28.52 -21.11 5.57
N GLY A 226 -28.03 -19.91 5.20
CA GLY A 226 -27.06 -19.18 5.98
C GLY A 226 -27.61 -18.50 7.24
N ALA A 227 -26.71 -18.05 8.11
CA ALA A 227 -27.05 -17.32 9.32
C ALA A 227 -27.13 -15.81 9.04
N SER A 228 -28.26 -15.17 9.38
CA SER A 228 -28.42 -13.70 9.33
C SER A 228 -27.53 -13.02 10.41
N PRO A 229 -27.06 -11.78 10.20
CA PRO A 229 -27.31 -10.91 9.04
C PRO A 229 -26.45 -11.26 7.82
N TYR A 230 -27.01 -11.00 6.64
CA TYR A 230 -26.29 -11.21 5.38
C TYR A 230 -25.53 -9.96 4.94
N THR A 231 -24.42 -10.16 4.26
CA THR A 231 -23.69 -9.09 3.57
C THR A 231 -23.58 -9.43 2.10
N THR A 232 -24.16 -8.60 1.25
CA THR A 232 -24.14 -8.80 -0.21
C THR A 232 -23.22 -7.78 -0.85
N GLY A 233 -22.36 -8.24 -1.77
CA GLY A 233 -21.59 -7.38 -2.66
C GLY A 233 -22.12 -7.49 -4.08
N VAL A 234 -22.29 -6.37 -4.76
CA VAL A 234 -22.82 -6.33 -6.14
C VAL A 234 -21.89 -5.51 -7.02
N ASP A 235 -21.41 -6.14 -8.08
CA ASP A 235 -20.74 -5.49 -9.20
C ASP A 235 -21.67 -5.42 -10.40
N ILE A 236 -21.88 -4.20 -10.91
CA ILE A 236 -22.77 -3.95 -12.05
C ILE A 236 -21.94 -3.50 -13.25
N ALA A 237 -21.48 -4.43 -14.03
CA ALA A 237 -20.75 -4.12 -15.24
C ALA A 237 -21.64 -3.66 -16.41
N ARG A 238 -21.08 -2.94 -17.39
CA ARG A 238 -21.81 -2.44 -18.56
C ARG A 238 -21.67 -3.37 -19.78
N GLN A 239 -22.77 -3.53 -20.50
CA GLN A 239 -22.98 -4.09 -21.88
C GLN A 239 -22.16 -5.31 -22.34
N SER A 240 -20.92 -5.51 -21.91
CA SER A 240 -20.06 -6.64 -22.29
C SER A 240 -19.68 -7.56 -21.11
N ASP A 241 -19.78 -7.07 -19.88
CA ASP A 241 -19.34 -7.74 -18.66
C ASP A 241 -20.53 -8.33 -17.90
N TYR A 242 -20.28 -8.91 -16.74
CA TYR A 242 -21.30 -9.62 -15.97
C TYR A 242 -21.91 -8.71 -14.88
N LEU A 243 -23.19 -8.90 -14.63
CA LEU A 243 -23.82 -8.53 -13.36
C LEU A 243 -23.49 -9.66 -12.38
N VAL A 244 -22.79 -9.35 -11.31
CA VAL A 244 -22.46 -10.35 -10.28
C VAL A 244 -22.93 -9.87 -8.92
N ALA A 245 -23.55 -10.77 -8.15
CA ALA A 245 -23.84 -10.57 -6.74
C ALA A 245 -23.36 -11.79 -5.94
N CYS A 246 -22.63 -11.51 -4.87
CA CYS A 246 -22.15 -12.49 -3.89
C CYS A 246 -22.77 -12.16 -2.52
N THR A 247 -23.32 -13.16 -1.83
CA THR A 247 -23.85 -12.98 -0.48
C THR A 247 -23.13 -13.89 0.49
N LEU A 248 -22.53 -13.30 1.51
CA LEU A 248 -21.96 -13.99 2.67
C LEU A 248 -22.94 -13.93 3.84
N ASP A 249 -23.01 -15.03 4.58
CA ASP A 249 -23.71 -15.08 5.84
C ASP A 249 -22.86 -14.54 7.02
N ALA A 250 -23.41 -14.58 8.24
CA ALA A 250 -22.74 -14.10 9.43
C ALA A 250 -21.43 -14.85 9.75
N ASP A 251 -21.33 -16.10 9.33
CA ASP A 251 -20.15 -16.96 9.53
C ASP A 251 -19.15 -16.88 8.37
N GLY A 252 -19.43 -16.06 7.35
CA GLY A 252 -18.58 -15.87 6.19
C GLY A 252 -18.73 -16.93 5.09
N MET A 253 -19.78 -17.76 5.13
CA MET A 253 -20.10 -18.71 4.09
C MET A 253 -20.80 -18.04 2.90
N LEU A 254 -20.40 -18.33 1.68
CA LEU A 254 -21.11 -17.88 0.47
C LEU A 254 -22.42 -18.64 0.33
N VAL A 255 -23.54 -17.97 0.58
CA VAL A 255 -24.89 -18.54 0.60
C VAL A 255 -25.78 -18.03 -0.54
N GLY A 256 -25.31 -17.05 -1.30
CA GLY A 256 -25.99 -16.52 -2.48
C GLY A 256 -24.98 -16.17 -3.56
N PHE A 257 -25.27 -16.53 -4.81
CA PHE A 257 -24.47 -16.17 -5.97
C PHE A 257 -25.37 -15.92 -7.18
N LEU A 258 -25.21 -14.78 -7.81
CA LEU A 258 -25.89 -14.41 -9.05
C LEU A 258 -24.83 -13.97 -10.05
N ARG A 259 -24.85 -14.54 -11.25
CA ARG A 259 -24.01 -14.12 -12.37
C ARG A 259 -24.82 -14.13 -13.65
N ASP A 260 -25.05 -12.96 -14.24
CA ASP A 260 -25.88 -12.81 -15.45
C ASP A 260 -25.15 -11.95 -16.50
N ARG A 261 -25.46 -12.13 -17.76
CA ARG A 261 -24.83 -11.41 -18.87
C ARG A 261 -25.83 -11.03 -19.95
N GLY A 262 -25.59 -9.92 -20.63
CA GLY A 262 -26.38 -9.53 -21.79
C GLY A 262 -27.80 -9.04 -21.46
N PHE A 263 -28.02 -8.51 -20.28
CA PHE A 263 -29.32 -8.03 -19.79
C PHE A 263 -29.62 -6.57 -20.17
N SER A 264 -30.89 -6.22 -20.21
CA SER A 264 -31.32 -4.83 -20.16
C SER A 264 -31.35 -4.34 -18.70
N TRP A 265 -31.18 -3.03 -18.47
CA TRP A 265 -31.24 -2.44 -17.11
C TRP A 265 -32.51 -2.83 -16.35
N ALA A 266 -33.66 -2.89 -17.04
CA ALA A 266 -34.91 -3.32 -16.42
C ALA A 266 -34.90 -4.81 -16.00
N ALA A 267 -34.15 -5.65 -16.70
CA ALA A 267 -33.99 -7.06 -16.34
C ALA A 267 -33.01 -7.20 -15.17
N ALA A 268 -31.86 -6.53 -15.21
CA ALA A 268 -30.88 -6.48 -14.13
C ALA A 268 -31.52 -6.04 -12.81
N ARG A 269 -32.27 -4.95 -12.83
CA ARG A 269 -32.99 -4.45 -11.67
C ARG A 269 -33.92 -5.50 -11.08
N ARG A 270 -34.78 -6.13 -11.89
CA ARG A 270 -35.69 -7.19 -11.41
C ARG A 270 -34.97 -8.41 -10.84
N SER A 271 -33.85 -8.80 -11.46
CA SER A 271 -33.02 -9.88 -10.94
C SER A 271 -32.43 -9.54 -9.57
N LEU A 272 -31.90 -8.31 -9.42
CA LEU A 272 -31.36 -7.83 -8.16
C LEU A 272 -32.45 -7.64 -7.08
N GLU A 273 -33.61 -7.07 -7.42
CA GLU A 273 -34.74 -6.94 -6.49
C GLU A 273 -35.14 -8.30 -5.90
N ARG A 274 -35.27 -9.32 -6.75
CA ARG A 274 -35.59 -10.67 -6.31
C ARG A 274 -34.49 -11.25 -5.44
N TYR A 275 -33.23 -11.17 -5.91
CA TYR A 275 -32.07 -11.70 -5.21
C TYR A 275 -31.89 -11.06 -3.83
N LEU A 276 -31.89 -9.73 -3.75
CA LEU A 276 -31.71 -9.01 -2.49
C LEU A 276 -32.85 -9.27 -1.50
N SER A 277 -34.07 -9.51 -1.97
CA SER A 277 -35.20 -9.85 -1.09
C SER A 277 -35.04 -11.22 -0.39
N GLU A 278 -34.20 -12.10 -0.91
CA GLU A 278 -33.86 -13.38 -0.29
C GLU A 278 -32.80 -13.25 0.82
N PHE A 279 -32.03 -12.16 0.81
CA PHE A 279 -30.88 -11.94 1.71
C PHE A 279 -30.96 -10.60 2.43
N PRO A 280 -31.82 -10.45 3.45
CA PRO A 280 -31.96 -9.21 4.21
C PRO A 280 -30.65 -8.87 4.97
N GLY A 281 -30.21 -7.61 4.89
CA GLY A 281 -28.97 -7.18 5.55
C GLY A 281 -28.35 -5.95 4.88
N THR A 282 -27.01 -5.94 4.71
CA THR A 282 -26.29 -4.85 4.06
C THR A 282 -25.85 -5.26 2.67
N CYS A 283 -26.08 -4.40 1.69
CA CYS A 283 -25.62 -4.58 0.32
C CYS A 283 -24.61 -3.48 -0.05
N PHE A 284 -23.38 -3.83 -0.30
CA PHE A 284 -22.37 -2.94 -0.88
C PHE A 284 -22.40 -3.06 -2.40
N MET A 285 -22.59 -1.94 -3.08
CA MET A 285 -22.77 -1.93 -4.53
C MET A 285 -21.79 -0.98 -5.21
N ASP A 286 -21.12 -1.44 -6.28
CA ASP A 286 -20.25 -0.56 -7.06
C ASP A 286 -21.04 0.63 -7.64
N ALA A 287 -20.59 1.82 -7.26
CA ALA A 287 -21.13 3.11 -7.68
C ALA A 287 -20.08 3.99 -8.36
N THR A 288 -19.04 3.41 -8.92
CA THR A 288 -17.94 4.13 -9.60
C THR A 288 -18.45 5.04 -10.73
N ARG A 289 -19.63 4.77 -11.24
CA ARG A 289 -20.33 5.61 -12.23
C ARG A 289 -21.75 5.85 -11.73
N ASP A 290 -22.25 7.10 -11.89
CA ASP A 290 -23.63 7.47 -11.55
C ASP A 290 -24.61 6.37 -11.98
N ASN A 291 -25.14 5.65 -11.00
CA ASN A 291 -25.95 4.48 -11.25
C ASN A 291 -27.39 4.69 -10.73
N PRO A 292 -28.34 5.09 -11.60
CA PRO A 292 -29.73 5.30 -11.21
C PRO A 292 -30.40 4.02 -10.67
N VAL A 293 -29.80 2.85 -10.91
CA VAL A 293 -30.29 1.56 -10.39
C VAL A 293 -30.23 1.51 -8.87
N ILE A 294 -29.21 2.11 -8.24
CA ILE A 294 -29.03 2.10 -6.79
C ILE A 294 -30.19 2.77 -6.08
N GLU A 295 -30.57 3.97 -6.50
CA GLU A 295 -31.70 4.69 -5.90
C GLU A 295 -33.04 3.97 -6.09
N ASP A 296 -33.23 3.33 -7.24
CA ASP A 296 -34.45 2.58 -7.53
C ASP A 296 -34.52 1.27 -6.74
N LEU A 297 -33.38 0.59 -6.53
CA LEU A 297 -33.29 -0.61 -5.69
C LEU A 297 -33.52 -0.30 -4.22
N ASP A 298 -32.89 0.76 -3.70
CA ASP A 298 -33.04 1.18 -2.29
C ASP A 298 -34.51 1.48 -1.93
N ARG A 299 -35.28 1.98 -2.91
CA ARG A 299 -36.73 2.17 -2.72
C ARG A 299 -37.55 0.88 -2.84
N ALA A 300 -37.04 -0.12 -3.55
CA ALA A 300 -37.78 -1.35 -3.86
C ALA A 300 -37.58 -2.45 -2.81
N VAL A 301 -36.42 -2.51 -2.14
CA VAL A 301 -36.09 -3.54 -1.14
C VAL A 301 -36.03 -2.93 0.26
N SER A 302 -37.05 -3.20 1.08
CA SER A 302 -37.23 -2.56 2.40
C SER A 302 -36.34 -3.14 3.50
N ASP A 303 -35.87 -4.37 3.35
CA ASP A 303 -35.14 -5.11 4.40
C ASP A 303 -33.62 -5.21 4.10
N VAL A 304 -33.15 -4.44 3.12
CA VAL A 304 -31.75 -4.37 2.72
C VAL A 304 -31.28 -2.90 2.75
N HIS A 305 -30.19 -2.64 3.46
CA HIS A 305 -29.54 -1.34 3.45
C HIS A 305 -28.50 -1.32 2.30
N ILE A 306 -28.71 -0.48 1.28
CA ILE A 306 -27.80 -0.37 0.15
C ILE A 306 -26.78 0.74 0.40
N GLU A 307 -25.49 0.39 0.43
CA GLU A 307 -24.37 1.31 0.59
C GLU A 307 -23.56 1.38 -0.73
N PRO A 308 -23.56 2.54 -1.42
CA PRO A 308 -22.76 2.71 -2.63
C PRO A 308 -21.26 2.78 -2.32
N VAL A 309 -20.43 2.08 -3.10
CA VAL A 309 -18.98 2.07 -3.00
C VAL A 309 -18.37 2.47 -4.34
N SER A 310 -17.49 3.47 -4.34
CA SER A 310 -16.80 3.89 -5.58
C SER A 310 -15.39 3.32 -5.62
N PHE A 311 -15.05 2.62 -6.70
CA PHE A 311 -13.72 2.10 -6.97
C PHE A 311 -12.79 3.19 -7.49
N GLY A 312 -12.22 3.98 -6.58
CA GLY A 312 -11.29 5.05 -6.91
C GLY A 312 -10.31 5.32 -5.77
N GLY A 313 -9.16 5.93 -6.07
CA GLY A 313 -8.26 6.46 -5.06
C GLY A 313 -7.74 5.45 -4.01
N GLY A 314 -7.54 4.19 -4.37
CA GLY A 314 -7.10 3.15 -3.43
C GLY A 314 -8.21 2.23 -2.90
N THR A 315 -9.49 2.61 -3.01
CA THR A 315 -10.61 1.81 -2.47
C THR A 315 -10.66 0.38 -3.02
N LYS A 316 -10.36 0.17 -4.32
CA LYS A 316 -10.30 -1.19 -4.89
C LYS A 316 -9.18 -2.00 -4.24
N ALA A 317 -8.02 -1.41 -4.02
CA ALA A 317 -6.90 -2.08 -3.35
C ALA A 317 -7.29 -2.50 -1.92
N ASP A 318 -7.87 -1.59 -1.14
CA ASP A 318 -8.31 -1.87 0.24
C ASP A 318 -9.34 -3.02 0.30
N LEU A 319 -10.27 -3.07 -0.67
CA LEU A 319 -11.28 -4.14 -0.74
C LEU A 319 -10.65 -5.49 -1.09
N ILE A 320 -9.77 -5.53 -2.07
CA ILE A 320 -9.06 -6.74 -2.49
C ILE A 320 -8.14 -7.27 -1.37
N GLU A 321 -7.42 -6.38 -0.70
CA GLU A 321 -6.56 -6.74 0.43
C GLU A 321 -7.39 -7.24 1.63
N GLY A 322 -8.52 -6.60 1.91
CA GLY A 322 -9.47 -7.06 2.92
C GLY A 322 -10.03 -8.45 2.63
N LEU A 323 -10.36 -8.74 1.36
CA LEU A 323 -10.78 -10.08 0.94
C LEU A 323 -9.65 -11.09 1.10
N ALA A 324 -8.43 -10.74 0.68
CA ALA A 324 -7.27 -11.63 0.77
C ALA A 324 -6.98 -12.01 2.23
N ALA A 325 -6.99 -11.04 3.15
CA ALA A 325 -6.81 -11.30 4.57
C ALA A 325 -7.87 -12.28 5.13
N ARG A 326 -9.15 -12.11 4.75
CA ARG A 326 -10.23 -13.00 5.19
C ARG A 326 -10.16 -14.39 4.56
N LEU A 327 -9.65 -14.51 3.35
CA LEU A 327 -9.38 -15.81 2.72
C LEU A 327 -8.18 -16.50 3.41
N GLU A 328 -7.13 -15.77 3.76
CA GLU A 328 -5.97 -16.30 4.49
C GLU A 328 -6.34 -16.83 5.88
N THR A 329 -7.22 -16.12 6.60
CA THR A 329 -7.74 -16.54 7.92
C THR A 329 -8.87 -17.56 7.84
N GLN A 330 -9.31 -17.94 6.64
CA GLN A 330 -10.44 -18.84 6.37
C GLN A 330 -11.80 -18.30 6.89
N ASP A 331 -11.91 -16.97 7.04
CA ASP A 331 -13.15 -16.29 7.41
C ASP A 331 -14.14 -16.15 6.23
N VAL A 332 -13.75 -16.59 5.06
CA VAL A 332 -14.63 -16.71 3.87
C VAL A 332 -14.55 -18.14 3.35
N VAL A 333 -15.72 -18.76 3.20
CA VAL A 333 -15.88 -20.13 2.70
C VAL A 333 -16.75 -20.11 1.44
N ILE A 334 -16.25 -20.76 0.37
CA ILE A 334 -16.89 -20.81 -0.93
C ILE A 334 -17.08 -22.27 -1.40
N PRO A 335 -18.00 -22.56 -2.35
CA PRO A 335 -18.14 -23.90 -2.92
C PRO A 335 -16.90 -24.33 -3.70
N GLU A 336 -16.59 -25.63 -3.66
CA GLU A 336 -15.55 -26.20 -4.53
C GLU A 336 -15.96 -26.20 -6.02
N LYS A 337 -15.01 -26.21 -6.94
CA LYS A 337 -15.28 -26.35 -8.38
C LYS A 337 -16.07 -27.64 -8.69
N GLY A 338 -16.90 -27.57 -9.73
CA GLY A 338 -17.80 -28.64 -10.12
C GLY A 338 -19.15 -28.58 -9.42
N ARG A 339 -19.47 -27.48 -8.75
CA ARG A 339 -20.74 -27.25 -8.04
C ARG A 339 -21.68 -26.26 -8.75
N GLY A 340 -21.39 -25.88 -10.01
CA GLY A 340 -22.28 -25.06 -10.81
C GLY A 340 -21.76 -23.68 -11.12
N GLU A 341 -22.60 -22.64 -10.98
CA GLU A 341 -22.29 -21.27 -11.43
C GLU A 341 -21.10 -20.62 -10.69
N THR A 342 -20.81 -21.07 -9.46
CA THR A 342 -19.70 -20.58 -8.64
C THR A 342 -18.31 -20.99 -9.15
N ASP A 343 -18.23 -21.91 -10.14
CA ASP A 343 -16.96 -22.31 -10.76
C ASP A 343 -16.22 -21.11 -11.39
N ALA A 344 -16.99 -20.13 -11.90
CA ALA A 344 -16.43 -18.90 -12.43
C ALA A 344 -15.73 -18.08 -11.35
N LEU A 345 -16.36 -17.92 -10.18
CA LEU A 345 -15.79 -17.20 -9.03
C LEU A 345 -14.46 -17.84 -8.60
N VAL A 346 -14.42 -19.16 -8.42
CA VAL A 346 -13.18 -19.84 -8.01
C VAL A 346 -12.09 -19.68 -9.06
N SER A 347 -12.45 -19.76 -10.35
CA SER A 347 -11.48 -19.58 -11.45
C SER A 347 -10.95 -18.16 -11.54
N GLU A 348 -11.79 -17.15 -11.32
CA GLU A 348 -11.36 -15.75 -11.28
C GLU A 348 -10.45 -15.47 -10.07
N LEU A 349 -10.76 -15.99 -8.87
CA LEU A 349 -9.91 -15.88 -7.69
C LEU A 349 -8.53 -16.51 -7.92
N GLU A 350 -8.45 -17.71 -8.48
CA GLU A 350 -7.19 -18.39 -8.76
C GLU A 350 -6.32 -17.65 -9.79
N ALA A 351 -6.96 -16.99 -10.76
CA ALA A 351 -6.28 -16.27 -11.83
C ALA A 351 -5.92 -14.80 -11.46
N PHE A 352 -6.52 -14.26 -10.40
CA PHE A 352 -6.37 -12.85 -10.05
C PHE A 352 -4.96 -12.53 -9.59
N THR A 353 -4.36 -11.49 -10.18
CA THR A 353 -2.94 -11.15 -9.98
C THR A 353 -2.77 -9.70 -9.50
N TYR A 354 -1.60 -9.43 -8.98
CA TYR A 354 -1.13 -8.08 -8.74
C TYR A 354 0.17 -7.83 -9.52
N GLU A 355 0.39 -6.59 -9.87
CA GLU A 355 1.63 -6.10 -10.47
C GLU A 355 2.02 -4.77 -9.82
N THR A 356 3.31 -4.56 -9.60
CA THR A 356 3.82 -3.27 -9.12
C THR A 356 4.04 -2.36 -10.32
N THR A 357 3.40 -1.19 -10.30
CA THR A 357 3.59 -0.18 -11.36
C THR A 357 4.95 0.49 -11.23
N GLY A 358 5.43 1.15 -12.31
CA GLY A 358 6.71 1.87 -12.31
C GLY A 358 6.86 2.98 -11.26
N HIS A 359 5.76 3.36 -10.60
CA HIS A 359 5.74 4.30 -9.47
C HIS A 359 5.57 3.60 -8.11
N GLY A 360 5.71 2.28 -8.07
CA GLY A 360 5.61 1.49 -6.85
C GLY A 360 4.20 1.21 -6.35
N ASN A 361 3.15 1.69 -7.04
CA ASN A 361 1.77 1.38 -6.66
C ASN A 361 1.40 -0.04 -7.10
N ILE A 362 0.69 -0.76 -6.24
CA ILE A 362 0.15 -2.08 -6.58
C ILE A 362 -1.12 -1.91 -7.40
N ARG A 363 -1.18 -2.62 -8.51
CA ARG A 363 -2.37 -2.74 -9.34
C ARG A 363 -2.89 -4.16 -9.29
N TYR A 364 -4.12 -4.31 -8.87
CA TYR A 364 -4.86 -5.56 -8.86
C TYR A 364 -5.66 -5.71 -10.14
N THR A 365 -5.51 -6.83 -10.84
CA THR A 365 -6.14 -7.04 -12.15
C THR A 365 -6.33 -8.52 -12.46
N ALA A 366 -7.34 -8.82 -13.27
CA ALA A 366 -7.45 -10.12 -13.93
C ALA A 366 -6.53 -10.16 -15.17
N PRO A 367 -5.89 -11.29 -15.48
CA PRO A 367 -5.13 -11.49 -16.71
C PRO A 367 -6.02 -11.36 -17.96
N GLU A 368 -5.40 -11.15 -19.14
CA GLU A 368 -6.11 -11.17 -20.41
C GLU A 368 -6.96 -12.48 -20.54
N ASN A 369 -8.22 -12.33 -20.92
CA ASN A 369 -9.25 -13.36 -21.02
C ASN A 369 -9.92 -13.81 -19.70
N TYR A 370 -9.61 -13.21 -18.57
CA TYR A 370 -10.35 -13.35 -17.33
C TYR A 370 -11.13 -12.07 -17.02
N HIS A 371 -12.21 -12.22 -16.26
CA HIS A 371 -12.97 -11.10 -15.70
C HIS A 371 -12.63 -10.95 -14.23
N ASP A 372 -12.90 -9.78 -13.66
CA ASP A 372 -12.75 -9.49 -12.22
C ASP A 372 -14.09 -9.24 -11.50
N ASP A 373 -15.20 -9.33 -12.25
CA ASP A 373 -16.55 -9.04 -11.74
C ASP A 373 -16.92 -9.89 -10.50
N CYS A 374 -16.57 -11.20 -10.51
CA CYS A 374 -16.85 -12.08 -9.37
C CYS A 374 -15.95 -11.76 -8.17
N VAL A 375 -14.70 -11.42 -8.42
CA VAL A 375 -13.74 -11.03 -7.38
C VAL A 375 -14.20 -9.71 -6.73
N ASP A 376 -14.58 -8.72 -7.53
CA ASP A 376 -15.04 -7.42 -7.05
C ASP A 376 -16.34 -7.56 -6.25
N ALA A 377 -17.30 -8.36 -6.71
CA ALA A 377 -18.51 -8.63 -5.96
C ALA A 377 -18.24 -9.36 -4.62
N LEU A 378 -17.36 -10.36 -4.61
CA LEU A 378 -16.99 -11.03 -3.37
C LEU A 378 -16.21 -10.10 -2.41
N ALA A 379 -15.34 -9.25 -2.93
CA ALA A 379 -14.61 -8.27 -2.12
C ALA A 379 -15.55 -7.26 -1.45
N LEU A 380 -16.58 -6.80 -2.17
CA LEU A 380 -17.65 -5.98 -1.61
C LEU A 380 -18.45 -6.73 -0.52
N ALA A 381 -18.81 -8.01 -0.75
CA ALA A 381 -19.50 -8.82 0.26
C ALA A 381 -18.63 -9.07 1.51
N ALA A 382 -17.33 -9.17 1.32
CA ALA A 382 -16.36 -9.36 2.39
C ALA A 382 -16.06 -8.09 3.20
N LYS A 383 -16.50 -6.91 2.72
CA LYS A 383 -16.36 -5.65 3.47
C LYS A 383 -17.13 -5.75 4.77
N ARG A 384 -16.44 -5.66 5.90
CA ARG A 384 -17.13 -5.58 7.21
C ARG A 384 -17.84 -4.23 7.32
N ALA A 385 -19.11 -4.24 7.64
CA ALA A 385 -19.79 -3.02 8.05
C ALA A 385 -19.00 -2.40 9.19
N GLN A 386 -18.52 -1.16 9.02
CA GLN A 386 -17.86 -0.45 10.13
C GLN A 386 -18.87 -0.34 11.27
N ALA A 387 -18.53 -0.90 12.42
CA ALA A 387 -19.33 -0.66 13.61
C ALA A 387 -19.47 0.87 13.80
N PRO A 388 -20.68 1.38 14.08
CA PRO A 388 -20.88 2.81 14.25
C PRO A 388 -19.88 3.30 15.30
N ARG A 389 -19.02 4.26 14.91
CA ARG A 389 -18.08 4.89 15.85
C ARG A 389 -18.92 5.45 17.00
N ALA A 390 -18.71 4.91 18.19
CA ALA A 390 -19.30 5.48 19.41
C ALA A 390 -18.79 6.92 19.50
N THR A 391 -19.69 7.88 19.26
CA THR A 391 -19.42 9.29 19.52
C THR A 391 -19.36 9.48 21.03
N TRP A 392 -18.15 9.65 21.54
CA TRP A 392 -17.88 10.11 22.91
C TRP A 392 -17.73 11.61 22.93
#